data_33bb71e8228c5cdef97a763e356ffcca
#
_entry.id   33bb71e8228c5cdef97a763e356ffcca
#
_cell.length_a   1.000
_cell.length_b   1.000
_cell.length_c   1.000
_cell.angle_alpha   90.00
_cell.angle_beta   90.00
_cell.angle_gamma   90.00
#
_symmetry.space_group_name_H-M   'P 1'
#
loop_
_entity.id
_entity.type
_entity.pdbx_description
1 polymer ?
#
loop_
_entity_poly.entity_id
_entity_poly.type
_entity_poly.pdbx_seq_one_letter_code
_entity_poly.pdbx_strand_id
1 'polypeptide(L)'
;REFVIPHNWQGKEITLYLERVLWESKVWIDGRFIDTQEGLGTPHYHRLGTLNPGKHRIAIRINNDMIYNIGDKGHSYGEYTQIIWNGILGKIELQSSPTLSIDRIKVYPHTSDNRLDISFDIQNHSNKTLKGEVSYTLKEIGSKKKIYAYKKEIKGEKGIQHHRETLNIRQAVKHWDDLHP
;
A
#
# COMPACT_ATOMS: atom_id res chain seq x y z
N ARG A 1 -14.23 -4.94 18.63
CA ARG A 1 -14.35 -3.49 18.90
C ARG A 1 -15.30 -2.86 17.90
N GLU A 2 -16.04 -1.82 18.32
CA GLU A 2 -16.87 -1.02 17.42
C GLU A 2 -16.07 0.15 16.85
N PHE A 3 -16.41 0.51 15.59
CA PHE A 3 -15.87 1.67 14.88
C PHE A 3 -16.97 2.27 14.00
N VAL A 4 -16.72 3.47 13.47
CA VAL A 4 -17.70 4.18 12.64
C VAL A 4 -17.10 4.48 11.28
N ILE A 5 -17.84 4.14 10.22
CA ILE A 5 -17.56 4.56 8.85
C ILE A 5 -18.25 5.90 8.61
N PRO A 6 -17.49 6.97 8.30
CA PRO A 6 -18.07 8.29 8.06
C PRO A 6 -18.79 8.35 6.70
N HIS A 7 -19.77 9.24 6.57
CA HIS A 7 -20.58 9.38 5.34
C HIS A 7 -19.74 9.69 4.09
N ASN A 8 -18.64 10.43 4.22
CA ASN A 8 -17.77 10.76 3.09
C ASN A 8 -16.93 9.57 2.60
N TRP A 9 -17.07 8.39 3.23
CA TRP A 9 -16.46 7.13 2.76
C TRP A 9 -17.45 6.22 2.03
N GLN A 10 -18.68 6.65 1.90
CA GLN A 10 -19.68 5.87 1.16
C GLN A 10 -19.21 5.53 -0.26
N GLY A 11 -19.29 4.25 -0.64
CA GLY A 11 -18.89 3.75 -1.94
C GLY A 11 -17.38 3.69 -2.19
N LYS A 12 -16.56 4.01 -1.18
CA LYS A 12 -15.11 3.83 -1.26
C LYS A 12 -14.69 2.43 -0.81
N GLU A 13 -13.56 1.96 -1.32
CA GLU A 13 -12.90 0.77 -0.82
C GLU A 13 -12.23 1.07 0.53
N ILE A 14 -12.42 0.17 1.48
CA ILE A 14 -11.88 0.30 2.83
C ILE A 14 -10.85 -0.80 3.06
N THR A 15 -9.71 -0.39 3.57
CA THR A 15 -8.61 -1.29 3.94
C THR A 15 -8.26 -1.08 5.40
N LEU A 16 -8.14 -2.17 6.14
CA LEU A 16 -7.51 -2.18 7.45
C LEU A 16 -6.00 -2.34 7.26
N TYR A 17 -5.25 -1.38 7.76
CA TYR A 17 -3.80 -1.39 7.79
C TYR A 17 -3.32 -1.73 9.19
N LEU A 18 -2.48 -2.76 9.31
CA LEU A 18 -1.79 -3.16 10.53
C LEU A 18 -0.28 -3.05 10.26
N GLU A 19 0.40 -2.13 10.92
CA GLU A 19 1.79 -1.76 10.58
C GLU A 19 2.76 -2.93 10.74
N ARG A 20 2.64 -3.67 11.84
CA ARG A 20 3.47 -4.83 12.12
C ARG A 20 2.70 -5.83 12.96
N VAL A 21 2.55 -7.00 12.41
CA VAL A 21 1.86 -8.11 13.07
C VAL A 21 2.81 -9.28 13.23
N LEU A 22 2.73 -9.96 14.33
CA LEU A 22 3.53 -11.15 14.57
C LEU A 22 2.60 -12.32 14.89
N TRP A 23 2.43 -13.25 14.07
CA TRP A 23 2.84 -13.56 12.67
C TRP A 23 1.68 -13.46 11.70
N GLU A 24 0.53 -14.03 12.11
CA GLU A 24 -0.71 -14.14 11.36
C GLU A 24 -1.75 -13.19 11.93
N SER A 25 -2.51 -12.56 11.05
CA SER A 25 -3.75 -11.87 11.41
C SER A 25 -4.94 -12.42 10.63
N LYS A 26 -6.07 -12.62 11.34
CA LYS A 26 -7.37 -12.94 10.76
C LYS A 26 -8.35 -11.85 11.14
N VAL A 27 -9.16 -11.41 10.18
CA VAL A 27 -10.06 -10.27 10.36
C VAL A 27 -11.50 -10.67 10.04
N TRP A 28 -12.42 -10.18 10.88
CA TRP A 28 -13.88 -10.27 10.67
C TRP A 28 -14.50 -8.90 10.81
N ILE A 29 -15.45 -8.60 9.94
CA ILE A 29 -16.31 -7.40 10.01
C ILE A 29 -17.75 -7.85 10.13
N ASP A 30 -18.43 -7.36 11.18
CA ASP A 30 -19.84 -7.69 11.48
C ASP A 30 -20.11 -9.20 11.51
N GLY A 31 -19.14 -9.97 12.01
CA GLY A 31 -19.19 -11.43 12.08
C GLY A 31 -18.79 -12.16 10.79
N ARG A 32 -18.61 -11.46 9.67
CA ARG A 32 -18.17 -12.04 8.40
C ARG A 32 -16.65 -12.08 8.34
N PHE A 33 -16.10 -13.25 8.06
CA PHE A 33 -14.66 -13.43 7.80
C PHE A 33 -14.25 -12.69 6.53
N ILE A 34 -13.12 -11.98 6.60
CA ILE A 34 -12.55 -11.22 5.50
C ILE A 34 -11.41 -12.00 4.85
N ASP A 35 -10.30 -12.13 5.54
CA ASP A 35 -9.11 -12.86 5.07
C ASP A 35 -8.14 -13.20 6.20
N THR A 36 -7.06 -13.87 5.81
CA THR A 36 -5.89 -14.15 6.64
C THR A 36 -4.67 -13.58 5.95
N GLN A 37 -3.79 -12.91 6.71
CA GLN A 37 -2.48 -12.49 6.24
C GLN A 37 -1.38 -12.95 7.18
N GLU A 38 -0.23 -13.28 6.61
CA GLU A 38 0.94 -13.78 7.30
C GLU A 38 2.17 -12.96 6.89
N GLY A 39 3.02 -12.65 7.85
CA GLY A 39 4.25 -11.92 7.59
C GLY A 39 4.92 -11.44 8.87
N LEU A 40 6.26 -11.34 8.86
CA LEU A 40 7.04 -10.92 10.01
C LEU A 40 7.42 -9.45 10.02
N GLY A 41 7.70 -8.89 8.86
CA GLY A 41 8.29 -7.57 8.75
C GLY A 41 7.53 -6.61 7.85
N THR A 42 6.48 -7.08 7.20
CA THR A 42 5.66 -6.28 6.29
C THR A 42 4.31 -5.95 6.92
N PRO A 43 3.74 -4.78 6.63
CA PRO A 43 2.39 -4.47 7.05
C PRO A 43 1.36 -5.45 6.47
N HIS A 44 0.31 -5.72 7.25
CA HIS A 44 -0.85 -6.45 6.76
C HIS A 44 -1.93 -5.48 6.26
N TYR A 45 -2.45 -5.75 5.06
CA TYR A 45 -3.49 -4.96 4.42
C TYR A 45 -4.72 -5.81 4.18
N HIS A 46 -5.70 -5.74 5.06
CA HIS A 46 -6.96 -6.45 4.91
C HIS A 46 -7.96 -5.60 4.13
N ARG A 47 -8.35 -6.05 2.95
CA ARG A 47 -9.34 -5.36 2.12
C ARG A 47 -10.74 -5.71 2.62
N LEU A 48 -11.40 -4.74 3.25
CA LEU A 48 -12.74 -4.92 3.81
C LEU A 48 -13.84 -4.77 2.76
N GLY A 49 -13.50 -4.25 1.57
CA GLY A 49 -14.48 -3.87 0.55
C GLY A 49 -15.18 -2.57 0.89
N THR A 50 -16.35 -2.35 0.31
CA THR A 50 -17.19 -1.20 0.62
C THR A 50 -18.04 -1.50 1.86
N LEU A 51 -18.04 -0.59 2.83
CA LEU A 51 -18.92 -0.63 4.00
C LEU A 51 -19.87 0.56 3.98
N ASN A 52 -21.09 0.34 4.47
CA ASN A 52 -22.06 1.43 4.60
C ASN A 52 -21.61 2.42 5.70
N PRO A 53 -21.91 3.71 5.59
CA PRO A 53 -21.73 4.63 6.70
C PRO A 53 -22.47 4.17 7.95
N GLY A 54 -21.85 4.34 9.12
CA GLY A 54 -22.43 3.96 10.39
C GLY A 54 -21.54 3.07 11.24
N LYS A 55 -22.12 2.43 12.24
CA LYS A 55 -21.40 1.57 13.20
C LYS A 55 -21.17 0.19 12.61
N HIS A 56 -19.95 -0.30 12.78
CA HIS A 56 -19.52 -1.64 12.44
C HIS A 56 -18.73 -2.25 13.58
N ARG A 57 -18.63 -3.58 13.59
CA ARG A 57 -17.84 -4.32 14.57
C ARG A 57 -16.70 -5.03 13.87
N ILE A 58 -15.47 -4.83 14.37
CA ILE A 58 -14.28 -5.53 13.92
C ILE A 58 -13.81 -6.52 14.99
N ALA A 59 -13.43 -7.72 14.56
CA ALA A 59 -12.66 -8.67 15.34
C ALA A 59 -11.36 -8.99 14.59
N ILE A 60 -10.26 -8.97 15.31
CA ILE A 60 -8.93 -9.30 14.79
C ILE A 60 -8.35 -10.39 15.71
N ARG A 61 -7.99 -11.52 15.13
CA ARG A 61 -7.22 -12.57 15.82
C ARG A 61 -5.78 -12.46 15.37
N ILE A 62 -4.88 -12.42 16.32
CA ILE A 62 -3.43 -12.51 16.07
C ILE A 62 -2.98 -13.87 16.56
N ASN A 63 -2.17 -14.54 15.75
CA ASN A 63 -1.48 -15.77 16.11
C ASN A 63 0.02 -15.53 15.95
N ASN A 64 0.76 -15.72 17.05
CA ASN A 64 2.20 -15.56 17.12
C ASN A 64 2.96 -16.90 17.18
N ASP A 65 2.27 -18.02 16.92
CA ASP A 65 2.96 -19.29 16.75
C ASP A 65 3.96 -19.17 15.59
N MET A 66 5.13 -19.79 15.75
CA MET A 66 6.16 -19.79 14.72
C MET A 66 5.67 -20.58 13.50
N ILE A 67 5.16 -19.86 12.50
CA ILE A 67 4.64 -20.45 11.24
C ILE A 67 5.82 -20.88 10.35
N TYR A 68 6.89 -20.07 10.33
CA TYR A 68 8.08 -20.33 9.53
C TYR A 68 9.28 -20.54 10.45
N ASN A 69 10.01 -21.62 10.24
CA ASN A 69 11.26 -21.83 10.96
C ASN A 69 12.35 -20.90 10.39
N ILE A 70 12.62 -19.81 11.11
CA ILE A 70 13.69 -18.85 10.79
C ILE A 70 14.98 -19.13 11.57
N GLY A 71 15.06 -20.27 12.27
CA GLY A 71 16.18 -20.64 13.12
C GLY A 71 16.28 -19.80 14.40
N ASP A 72 17.44 -19.85 15.03
CA ASP A 72 17.74 -19.22 16.33
C ASP A 72 18.27 -17.78 16.21
N LYS A 73 18.50 -17.29 14.99
CA LYS A 73 19.11 -15.97 14.74
C LYS A 73 18.10 -14.84 14.53
N GLY A 74 16.80 -15.15 14.50
CA GLY A 74 15.75 -14.17 14.34
C GLY A 74 15.51 -13.37 15.60
N HIS A 75 16.08 -12.15 15.70
CA HIS A 75 15.91 -11.30 16.87
C HIS A 75 14.45 -10.93 17.10
N SER A 76 13.98 -11.08 18.34
CA SER A 76 12.60 -10.79 18.79
C SER A 76 11.49 -11.67 18.19
N TYR A 77 11.83 -12.75 17.51
CA TYR A 77 10.86 -13.65 16.86
C TYR A 77 10.88 -15.09 17.38
N GLY A 78 11.90 -15.49 18.12
CA GLY A 78 12.06 -16.83 18.66
C GLY A 78 12.29 -16.81 20.16
N GLU A 79 12.13 -17.97 20.80
CA GLU A 79 12.32 -18.19 22.22
C GLU A 79 13.79 -18.00 22.69
N TYR A 80 14.73 -17.95 21.77
CA TYR A 80 16.16 -17.72 22.05
C TYR A 80 16.51 -16.24 22.20
N THR A 81 15.55 -15.34 22.10
CA THR A 81 15.76 -13.90 22.23
C THR A 81 15.25 -13.38 23.57
N GLN A 82 15.82 -12.28 24.05
CA GLN A 82 15.46 -11.69 25.34
C GLN A 82 13.99 -11.23 25.40
N ILE A 83 13.43 -10.84 24.26
CA ILE A 83 12.06 -10.33 24.13
C ILE A 83 11.44 -10.91 22.87
N ILE A 84 10.26 -11.48 23.00
CA ILE A 84 9.40 -11.86 21.87
C ILE A 84 8.33 -10.78 21.74
N TRP A 85 8.19 -10.23 20.57
CA TRP A 85 7.10 -9.33 20.26
C TRP A 85 5.82 -10.13 20.03
N ASN A 86 4.71 -9.59 20.54
CA ASN A 86 3.40 -10.21 20.38
C ASN A 86 2.37 -9.17 19.95
N GLY A 87 1.41 -9.61 19.15
CA GLY A 87 0.28 -8.79 18.77
C GLY A 87 0.57 -7.84 17.61
N ILE A 88 0.04 -6.63 17.72
CA ILE A 88 0.16 -5.59 16.69
C ILE A 88 1.00 -4.45 17.25
N LEU A 89 2.07 -4.10 16.57
CA LEU A 89 2.95 -2.99 16.90
C LEU A 89 2.74 -1.85 15.90
N GLY A 90 2.85 -0.62 16.39
CA GLY A 90 2.70 0.57 15.58
C GLY A 90 1.24 0.88 15.26
N LYS A 91 0.97 1.26 14.02
CA LYS A 91 -0.32 1.80 13.62
C LYS A 91 -1.36 0.72 13.32
N ILE A 92 -2.59 1.01 13.72
CA ILE A 92 -3.80 0.31 13.31
C ILE A 92 -4.71 1.37 12.71
N GLU A 93 -4.92 1.33 11.40
CA GLU A 93 -5.64 2.37 10.69
C GLU A 93 -6.69 1.78 9.75
N LEU A 94 -7.82 2.46 9.61
CA LEU A 94 -8.73 2.28 8.49
C LEU A 94 -8.40 3.33 7.43
N GLN A 95 -8.17 2.86 6.22
CA GLN A 95 -7.87 3.69 5.07
C GLN A 95 -9.00 3.57 4.05
N SER A 96 -9.34 4.67 3.38
CA SER A 96 -10.31 4.64 2.30
C SER A 96 -9.68 5.09 0.99
N SER A 97 -9.96 4.36 -0.09
CA SER A 97 -9.52 4.69 -1.44
C SER A 97 -10.72 4.80 -2.39
N PRO A 98 -10.62 5.62 -3.46
CA PRO A 98 -11.60 5.61 -4.53
C PRO A 98 -11.73 4.23 -5.17
N THR A 99 -12.88 3.98 -5.80
CA THR A 99 -13.13 2.74 -6.54
C THR A 99 -12.14 2.52 -7.68
N LEU A 100 -11.66 3.60 -8.29
CA LEU A 100 -10.53 3.59 -9.23
C LEU A 100 -9.31 4.20 -8.54
N SER A 101 -8.26 3.42 -8.37
CA SER A 101 -7.05 3.84 -7.64
C SER A 101 -5.78 3.34 -8.31
N ILE A 102 -4.67 3.98 -7.96
CA ILE A 102 -3.31 3.52 -8.32
C ILE A 102 -2.73 2.77 -7.12
N ASP A 103 -2.07 1.67 -7.39
CA ASP A 103 -1.37 0.86 -6.39
C ASP A 103 -0.01 0.38 -6.93
N ARG A 104 0.84 -0.12 -6.03
CA ARG A 104 2.12 -0.76 -6.35
C ARG A 104 3.03 0.06 -7.28
N ILE A 105 3.15 1.36 -7.03
CA ILE A 105 4.03 2.24 -7.80
C ILE A 105 5.49 1.84 -7.56
N LYS A 106 6.22 1.60 -8.66
CA LYS A 106 7.67 1.36 -8.66
C LYS A 106 8.32 2.30 -9.65
N VAL A 107 9.42 2.92 -9.25
CA VAL A 107 10.18 3.85 -10.07
C VAL A 107 11.61 3.35 -10.17
N TYR A 108 12.10 3.21 -11.38
CA TYR A 108 13.46 2.76 -11.68
C TYR A 108 14.21 3.87 -12.45
N PRO A 109 15.08 4.62 -11.77
CA PRO A 109 15.88 5.65 -12.42
C PRO A 109 17.05 5.01 -13.19
N HIS A 110 17.26 5.51 -14.41
CA HIS A 110 18.42 5.21 -15.24
C HIS A 110 19.24 6.50 -15.39
N THR A 111 20.28 6.63 -14.58
CA THR A 111 21.06 7.85 -14.46
C THR A 111 21.93 8.12 -15.69
N SER A 112 22.34 7.07 -16.42
CA SER A 112 23.20 7.19 -17.61
C SER A 112 22.54 7.93 -18.77
N ASP A 113 21.21 7.85 -18.87
CA ASP A 113 20.43 8.40 -20.00
C ASP A 113 19.26 9.28 -19.55
N ASN A 114 19.26 9.71 -18.29
CA ASN A 114 18.22 10.56 -17.68
C ASN A 114 16.79 10.03 -17.94
N ARG A 115 16.60 8.74 -17.75
CA ARG A 115 15.34 8.05 -17.97
C ARG A 115 14.76 7.52 -16.66
N LEU A 116 13.42 7.54 -16.56
CA LEU A 116 12.68 6.87 -15.48
C LEU A 116 11.74 5.83 -16.08
N ASP A 117 11.89 4.58 -15.68
CA ASP A 117 10.86 3.57 -15.90
C ASP A 117 9.93 3.55 -14.69
N ILE A 118 8.64 3.69 -14.93
CA ILE A 118 7.60 3.68 -13.89
C ILE A 118 6.66 2.52 -14.18
N SER A 119 6.43 1.69 -13.20
CA SER A 119 5.35 0.70 -13.24
C SER A 119 4.37 0.93 -12.11
N PHE A 120 3.10 0.70 -12.37
CA PHE A 120 2.02 0.83 -11.39
C PHE A 120 0.82 0.01 -11.82
N ASP A 121 -0.04 -0.26 -10.86
CA ASP A 121 -1.30 -0.92 -11.10
C ASP A 121 -2.45 0.06 -11.02
N ILE A 122 -3.37 -0.02 -11.98
CA ILE A 122 -4.68 0.58 -11.87
C ILE A 122 -5.63 -0.48 -11.32
N GLN A 123 -6.25 -0.19 -10.20
CA GLN A 123 -7.26 -1.05 -9.58
C GLN A 123 -8.63 -0.43 -9.74
N ASN A 124 -9.55 -1.18 -10.38
CA ASN A 124 -10.95 -0.81 -10.47
C ASN A 124 -11.80 -1.86 -9.77
N HIS A 125 -12.35 -1.49 -8.64
CA HIS A 125 -13.20 -2.35 -7.81
C HIS A 125 -14.68 -2.36 -8.24
N SER A 126 -15.05 -1.55 -9.23
CA SER A 126 -16.41 -1.53 -9.77
C SER A 126 -16.62 -2.58 -10.87
N ASN A 127 -17.89 -2.80 -11.22
CA ASN A 127 -18.25 -3.64 -12.37
C ASN A 127 -18.34 -2.85 -13.69
N LYS A 128 -17.90 -1.58 -13.71
CA LYS A 128 -17.97 -0.69 -14.87
C LYS A 128 -16.57 -0.23 -15.26
N THR A 129 -16.34 -0.02 -16.55
CA THR A 129 -15.13 0.67 -17.01
C THR A 129 -15.19 2.13 -16.55
N LEU A 130 -14.16 2.57 -15.84
CA LEU A 130 -14.02 3.94 -15.37
C LEU A 130 -12.95 4.69 -16.18
N LYS A 131 -13.11 5.99 -16.33
CA LYS A 131 -12.10 6.86 -16.94
C LYS A 131 -11.39 7.64 -15.84
N GLY A 132 -10.10 7.86 -16.01
CA GLY A 132 -9.28 8.64 -15.10
C GLY A 132 -8.12 9.32 -15.82
N GLU A 133 -7.38 10.15 -15.12
CA GLU A 133 -6.15 10.78 -15.57
C GLU A 133 -5.02 10.40 -14.62
N VAL A 134 -3.91 9.91 -15.16
CA VAL A 134 -2.66 9.73 -14.42
C VAL A 134 -1.75 10.90 -14.72
N SER A 135 -1.25 11.56 -13.68
CA SER A 135 -0.28 12.65 -13.81
C SER A 135 1.05 12.26 -13.18
N TYR A 136 2.13 12.54 -13.91
CA TYR A 136 3.51 12.34 -13.48
C TYR A 136 4.14 13.70 -13.26
N THR A 137 4.74 13.90 -12.11
CA THR A 137 5.47 15.14 -11.81
C THR A 137 6.79 14.80 -11.15
N LEU A 138 7.89 15.20 -11.79
CA LEU A 138 9.23 15.15 -11.20
C LEU A 138 9.61 16.55 -10.72
N LYS A 139 10.08 16.64 -9.48
CA LYS A 139 10.55 17.87 -8.85
C LYS A 139 11.94 17.68 -8.26
N GLU A 140 12.72 18.72 -8.20
CA GLU A 140 13.94 18.75 -7.39
C GLU A 140 13.58 18.76 -5.91
N ILE A 141 14.30 17.97 -5.10
CA ILE A 141 14.11 17.92 -3.66
C ILE A 141 14.41 19.31 -3.06
N GLY A 142 13.57 19.77 -2.14
CA GLY A 142 13.70 21.09 -1.54
C GLY A 142 13.27 22.28 -2.43
N SER A 143 12.84 22.01 -3.67
CA SER A 143 12.41 23.02 -4.63
C SER A 143 10.95 22.84 -5.04
N LYS A 144 10.28 23.96 -5.39
CA LYS A 144 8.95 23.93 -6.04
C LYS A 144 9.06 23.76 -7.57
N LYS A 145 10.27 23.79 -8.13
CA LYS A 145 10.50 23.71 -9.57
C LYS A 145 10.13 22.33 -10.10
N LYS A 146 9.21 22.29 -11.07
CA LYS A 146 8.89 21.08 -11.80
C LYS A 146 9.94 20.86 -12.90
N ILE A 147 10.61 19.71 -12.86
CA ILE A 147 11.56 19.29 -13.89
C ILE A 147 10.82 18.63 -15.04
N TYR A 148 9.78 17.84 -14.74
CA TYR A 148 8.98 17.14 -15.72
C TYR A 148 7.54 17.07 -15.24
N ALA A 149 6.60 17.21 -16.17
CA ALA A 149 5.18 16.99 -15.91
C ALA A 149 4.53 16.43 -17.17
N TYR A 150 3.75 15.37 -17.00
CA TYR A 150 3.02 14.71 -18.06
C TYR A 150 1.69 14.17 -17.53
N LYS A 151 0.67 14.16 -18.35
CA LYS A 151 -0.65 13.65 -18.03
C LYS A 151 -1.13 12.71 -19.13
N LYS A 152 -1.80 11.64 -18.72
CA LYS A 152 -2.33 10.62 -19.62
C LYS A 152 -3.71 10.19 -19.17
N GLU A 153 -4.67 10.20 -20.08
CA GLU A 153 -5.97 9.57 -19.85
C GLU A 153 -5.82 8.05 -19.81
N ILE A 154 -6.53 7.43 -18.90
CA ILE A 154 -6.57 5.99 -18.73
C ILE A 154 -8.01 5.49 -18.68
N LYS A 155 -8.19 4.23 -19.07
CA LYS A 155 -9.42 3.48 -18.85
C LYS A 155 -9.11 2.38 -17.85
N GLY A 156 -9.82 2.37 -16.74
CA GLY A 156 -9.74 1.31 -15.75
C GLY A 156 -10.83 0.28 -16.01
N GLU A 157 -10.50 -0.83 -16.64
CA GLU A 157 -11.37 -2.02 -16.71
C GLU A 157 -11.53 -2.63 -15.31
N LYS A 158 -12.54 -3.48 -15.10
CA LYS A 158 -12.73 -4.19 -13.85
C LYS A 158 -11.47 -5.00 -13.47
N GLY A 159 -11.05 -4.91 -12.23
CA GLY A 159 -9.90 -5.64 -11.68
C GLY A 159 -8.60 -4.86 -11.73
N ILE A 160 -7.50 -5.56 -11.87
CA ILE A 160 -6.16 -4.99 -11.82
C ILE A 160 -5.56 -4.95 -13.21
N GLN A 161 -5.00 -3.80 -13.59
CA GLN A 161 -4.29 -3.60 -14.85
C GLN A 161 -2.89 -3.09 -14.57
N HIS A 162 -1.89 -3.78 -15.12
CA HIS A 162 -0.49 -3.40 -14.99
C HIS A 162 -0.11 -2.40 -16.07
N HIS A 163 0.42 -1.26 -15.64
CA HIS A 163 0.91 -0.22 -16.52
C HIS A 163 2.41 -0.04 -16.36
N ARG A 164 3.06 0.26 -17.49
CA ARG A 164 4.47 0.63 -17.53
C ARG A 164 4.65 1.82 -18.45
N GLU A 165 5.40 2.82 -17.98
CA GLU A 165 5.70 4.04 -18.70
C GLU A 165 7.20 4.31 -18.63
N THR A 166 7.77 4.83 -19.71
CA THR A 166 9.14 5.30 -19.76
C THR A 166 9.14 6.82 -19.99
N LEU A 167 9.72 7.54 -19.05
CA LEU A 167 9.82 9.00 -19.12
C LEU A 167 11.26 9.39 -19.45
N ASN A 168 11.46 10.05 -20.59
CA ASN A 168 12.75 10.61 -20.97
C ASN A 168 12.86 12.04 -20.44
N ILE A 169 13.78 12.29 -19.53
CA ILE A 169 13.96 13.57 -18.88
C ILE A 169 14.96 14.38 -19.69
N ARG A 170 14.44 15.36 -20.47
CA ARG A 170 15.28 16.18 -21.35
C ARG A 170 16.10 17.25 -20.63
N GLN A 171 15.72 17.60 -19.41
CA GLN A 171 16.44 18.60 -18.60
C GLN A 171 17.57 17.93 -17.84
N ALA A 172 18.64 18.71 -17.58
CA ALA A 172 19.71 18.26 -16.70
C ALA A 172 19.15 17.96 -15.29
N VAL A 173 19.42 16.78 -14.81
CA VAL A 173 19.05 16.31 -13.47
C VAL A 173 20.31 16.24 -12.63
N LYS A 174 20.24 16.78 -11.42
CA LYS A 174 21.29 16.56 -10.42
C LYS A 174 21.13 15.15 -9.86
N HIS A 175 22.17 14.39 -9.96
CA HIS A 175 22.22 13.06 -9.35
C HIS A 175 22.80 13.17 -7.94
N TRP A 176 22.29 12.35 -7.05
CA TRP A 176 22.91 12.17 -5.75
C TRP A 176 24.15 11.27 -5.91
N ASP A 177 25.27 11.68 -5.34
CA ASP A 177 26.49 10.89 -5.24
C ASP A 177 27.20 11.23 -3.91
N ASP A 178 28.36 10.61 -3.66
CA ASP A 178 29.16 10.81 -2.45
C ASP A 178 29.78 12.21 -2.35
N LEU A 179 29.85 12.93 -3.46
CA LEU A 179 30.37 14.31 -3.53
C LEU A 179 29.23 15.35 -3.46
N HIS A 180 28.00 14.92 -3.75
CA HIS A 180 26.79 15.76 -3.79
C HIS A 180 25.65 15.08 -3.02
N PRO A 181 25.75 14.96 -1.68
CA PRO A 181 24.78 14.30 -0.82
C PRO A 181 23.44 15.05 -0.69
#